data_a44729b81fb3751c20f192d97b86c837
#
_entry.id   a44729b81fb3751c20f192d97b86c837
#
_cell.length_a   1.000
_cell.length_b   1.000
_cell.length_c   1.000
_cell.angle_alpha   90.00
_cell.angle_beta   90.00
_cell.angle_gamma   90.00
#
_symmetry.space_group_name_H-M   'P 1'
#
loop_
_entity.id
_entity.type
_entity.pdbx_description
1 polymer ?
#
loop_
_entity_poly.entity_id
_entity_poly.type
_entity_poly.pdbx_seq_one_letter_code
_entity_poly.pdbx_strand_id
1 'polypeptide(L)'
;ITGAAHRLYKLAVQRNFTRGRRTQQVAGACLYIVCRQESRPYMLIDFSDVVQTNVYVLGAVFLQLCRLLRLEQHPLISKPIDPSLFIHRFADKLNLNRRMHAVANTALRLVASMKRDWMQTGRRPSGVCGAALWVAALLHGFERAKRDVVAVVHVGEATLRKRVSEFENTPSAFLSVDEFDAKAKEWEK
;
A
#
# COMPACT_ATOMS: atom_id res chain seq x y z
N ILE A 1 4.80 -14.02 -12.24
CA ILE A 1 3.62 -13.14 -12.29
C ILE A 1 2.86 -13.33 -13.60
N THR A 2 3.47 -13.05 -14.76
CA THR A 2 2.80 -13.04 -16.06
C THR A 2 2.15 -14.38 -16.42
N GLY A 3 2.87 -15.50 -16.22
CA GLY A 3 2.34 -16.85 -16.48
C GLY A 3 1.17 -17.22 -15.56
N ALA A 4 1.21 -16.81 -14.28
CA ALA A 4 0.11 -17.03 -13.35
C ALA A 4 -1.11 -16.18 -13.73
N ALA A 5 -0.92 -14.91 -14.09
CA ALA A 5 -1.99 -14.03 -14.56
C ALA A 5 -2.62 -14.54 -15.84
N HIS A 6 -1.82 -15.09 -16.78
CA HIS A 6 -2.32 -15.70 -18.00
C HIS A 6 -3.21 -16.93 -17.72
N ARG A 7 -2.83 -17.79 -16.76
CA ARG A 7 -3.68 -18.91 -16.33
C ARG A 7 -5.02 -18.43 -15.76
N LEU A 8 -5.01 -17.41 -14.91
CA LEU A 8 -6.24 -16.80 -14.38
C LEU A 8 -7.10 -16.20 -15.51
N TYR A 9 -6.48 -15.55 -16.48
CA TYR A 9 -7.18 -15.01 -17.64
C TYR A 9 -7.84 -16.10 -18.47
N LYS A 10 -7.15 -17.22 -18.74
CA LYS A 10 -7.74 -18.39 -19.40
C LYS A 10 -8.97 -18.92 -18.67
N LEU A 11 -8.89 -19.03 -17.33
CA LEU A 11 -10.05 -19.45 -16.52
C LEU A 11 -11.21 -18.44 -16.62
N ALA A 12 -10.92 -17.14 -16.66
CA ALA A 12 -11.93 -16.11 -16.85
C ALA A 12 -12.62 -16.24 -18.21
N VAL A 13 -11.86 -16.53 -19.28
CA VAL A 13 -12.41 -16.80 -20.64
C VAL A 13 -13.30 -18.03 -20.65
N GLN A 14 -12.83 -19.14 -20.07
CA GLN A 14 -13.61 -20.39 -20.00
C GLN A 14 -14.94 -20.22 -19.25
N ARG A 15 -15.00 -19.30 -18.31
CA ARG A 15 -16.24 -18.97 -17.57
C ARG A 15 -17.04 -17.80 -18.18
N ASN A 16 -16.77 -17.45 -19.43
CA ASN A 16 -17.41 -16.33 -20.13
C ASN A 16 -17.36 -14.98 -19.43
N PHE A 17 -16.40 -14.77 -18.52
CA PHE A 17 -16.28 -13.54 -17.76
C PHE A 17 -15.84 -12.34 -18.61
N THR A 18 -15.12 -12.59 -19.68
CA THR A 18 -14.61 -11.55 -20.62
C THR A 18 -15.70 -10.96 -21.51
N ARG A 19 -16.85 -11.64 -21.65
CA ARG A 19 -17.95 -11.17 -22.50
C ARG A 19 -18.49 -9.83 -21.98
N GLY A 20 -18.54 -8.82 -22.84
CA GLY A 20 -19.00 -7.46 -22.50
C GLY A 20 -18.04 -6.63 -21.67
N ARG A 21 -16.80 -7.11 -21.40
CA ARG A 21 -15.76 -6.38 -20.67
C ARG A 21 -14.55 -6.10 -21.55
N ARG A 22 -13.87 -4.97 -21.30
CA ARG A 22 -12.63 -4.66 -22.03
C ARG A 22 -11.53 -5.64 -21.58
N THR A 23 -10.84 -6.23 -22.56
CA THR A 23 -9.74 -7.19 -22.34
C THR A 23 -8.70 -6.68 -21.36
N GLN A 24 -8.30 -5.40 -21.49
CA GLN A 24 -7.32 -4.76 -20.63
C GLN A 24 -7.75 -4.72 -19.16
N GLN A 25 -9.04 -4.47 -18.88
CA GLN A 25 -9.56 -4.45 -17.51
C GLN A 25 -9.50 -5.83 -16.86
N VAL A 26 -9.86 -6.88 -17.60
CA VAL A 26 -9.79 -8.26 -17.10
C VAL A 26 -8.34 -8.69 -16.91
N ALA A 27 -7.45 -8.35 -17.84
CA ALA A 27 -6.02 -8.65 -17.73
C ALA A 27 -5.38 -7.93 -16.54
N GLY A 28 -5.69 -6.63 -16.34
CA GLY A 28 -5.24 -5.85 -15.19
C GLY A 28 -5.73 -6.42 -13.85
N ALA A 29 -7.00 -6.86 -13.79
CA ALA A 29 -7.54 -7.54 -12.62
C ALA A 29 -6.82 -8.86 -12.32
N CYS A 30 -6.54 -9.69 -13.34
CA CYS A 30 -5.77 -10.93 -13.19
C CYS A 30 -4.34 -10.67 -12.66
N LEU A 31 -3.66 -9.67 -13.21
CA LEU A 31 -2.32 -9.27 -12.74
C LEU A 31 -2.36 -8.80 -11.29
N TYR A 32 -3.34 -7.98 -10.92
CA TYR A 32 -3.48 -7.50 -9.55
C TYR A 32 -3.75 -8.64 -8.56
N ILE A 33 -4.59 -9.64 -8.92
CA ILE A 33 -4.82 -10.84 -8.09
C ILE A 33 -3.49 -11.54 -7.80
N VAL A 34 -2.68 -11.80 -8.84
CA VAL A 34 -1.40 -12.47 -8.67
C VAL A 34 -0.43 -11.64 -7.85
N CYS A 35 -0.37 -10.33 -8.06
CA CYS A 35 0.46 -9.44 -7.26
C CYS A 35 0.08 -9.48 -5.78
N ARG A 36 -1.21 -9.56 -5.46
CA ARG A 36 -1.68 -9.76 -4.08
C ARG A 36 -1.28 -11.11 -3.51
N GLN A 37 -1.43 -12.18 -4.28
CA GLN A 37 -1.04 -13.54 -3.87
C GLN A 37 0.46 -13.66 -3.61
N GLU A 38 1.28 -12.97 -4.40
CA GLU A 38 2.74 -12.97 -4.24
C GLU A 38 3.25 -11.85 -3.32
N SER A 39 2.36 -11.14 -2.61
CA SER A 39 2.71 -10.01 -1.73
C SER A 39 3.59 -8.97 -2.41
N ARG A 40 3.31 -8.66 -3.69
CA ARG A 40 4.06 -7.65 -4.44
C ARG A 40 3.57 -6.25 -4.11
N PRO A 41 4.48 -5.24 -4.04
CA PRO A 41 4.16 -3.88 -3.62
C PRO A 41 3.46 -3.06 -4.71
N TYR A 42 2.41 -3.60 -5.33
CA TYR A 42 1.61 -2.91 -6.35
C TYR A 42 0.21 -2.62 -5.84
N MET A 43 -0.23 -1.39 -6.01
CA MET A 43 -1.60 -0.97 -5.72
C MET A 43 -2.49 -1.08 -6.96
N LEU A 44 -3.80 -1.15 -6.74
CA LEU A 44 -4.76 -1.19 -7.84
C LEU A 44 -4.68 0.06 -8.74
N ILE A 45 -4.33 1.20 -8.16
CA ILE A 45 -4.15 2.46 -8.90
C ILE A 45 -3.02 2.37 -9.92
N ASP A 46 -1.94 1.65 -9.63
CA ASP A 46 -0.82 1.47 -10.56
C ASP A 46 -1.28 0.76 -11.85
N PHE A 47 -2.18 -0.22 -11.73
CA PHE A 47 -2.77 -0.90 -12.88
C PHE A 47 -3.80 -0.03 -13.60
N SER A 48 -4.56 0.77 -12.83
CA SER A 48 -5.52 1.73 -13.35
C SER A 48 -4.85 2.75 -14.28
N ASP A 49 -3.69 3.26 -13.88
CA ASP A 49 -2.91 4.23 -14.65
C ASP A 49 -2.38 3.62 -15.95
N VAL A 50 -1.88 2.37 -15.90
CA VAL A 50 -1.38 1.67 -17.09
C VAL A 50 -2.51 1.30 -18.06
N VAL A 51 -3.63 0.83 -17.54
CA VAL A 51 -4.80 0.40 -18.34
C VAL A 51 -5.64 1.58 -18.81
N GLN A 52 -5.35 2.80 -18.32
CA GLN A 52 -6.12 4.03 -18.62
C GLN A 52 -7.61 3.84 -18.32
N THR A 53 -7.92 3.29 -17.18
CA THR A 53 -9.28 2.98 -16.72
C THR A 53 -9.46 3.50 -15.30
N ASN A 54 -10.67 3.96 -14.98
CA ASN A 54 -10.99 4.39 -13.63
C ASN A 54 -10.75 3.25 -12.61
N VAL A 55 -10.07 3.56 -11.51
CA VAL A 55 -9.70 2.60 -10.46
C VAL A 55 -10.92 1.88 -9.84
N TYR A 56 -12.06 2.57 -9.76
CA TYR A 56 -13.30 1.97 -9.24
C TYR A 56 -13.86 0.92 -10.19
N VAL A 57 -13.79 1.16 -11.51
CA VAL A 57 -14.19 0.20 -12.53
C VAL A 57 -13.29 -1.03 -12.47
N LEU A 58 -11.98 -0.83 -12.41
CA LEU A 58 -11.02 -1.92 -12.29
C LEU A 58 -11.21 -2.70 -10.98
N GLY A 59 -11.52 -2.01 -9.88
CA GLY A 59 -11.85 -2.62 -8.60
C GLY A 59 -13.11 -3.46 -8.64
N ALA A 60 -14.16 -3.01 -9.33
CA ALA A 60 -15.37 -3.78 -9.54
C ALA A 60 -15.11 -5.08 -10.35
N VAL A 61 -14.32 -4.97 -11.42
CA VAL A 61 -13.92 -6.15 -12.22
C VAL A 61 -13.10 -7.13 -11.37
N PHE A 62 -12.16 -6.63 -10.59
CA PHE A 62 -11.37 -7.45 -9.64
C PHE A 62 -12.26 -8.20 -8.66
N LEU A 63 -13.20 -7.53 -7.98
CA LEU A 63 -14.09 -8.15 -7.01
C LEU A 63 -15.01 -9.20 -7.68
N GLN A 64 -15.56 -8.88 -8.85
CA GLN A 64 -16.40 -9.83 -9.60
C GLN A 64 -15.60 -11.07 -10.04
N LEU A 65 -14.34 -10.88 -10.46
CA LEU A 65 -13.46 -11.99 -10.84
C LEU A 65 -13.10 -12.87 -9.63
N CYS A 66 -12.82 -12.26 -8.49
CA CYS A 66 -12.57 -13.00 -7.24
C CYS A 66 -13.78 -13.85 -6.84
N ARG A 67 -15.00 -13.31 -6.95
CA ARG A 67 -16.26 -14.07 -6.72
C ARG A 67 -16.38 -15.25 -7.65
N LEU A 68 -16.23 -15.01 -8.96
CA LEU A 68 -16.34 -16.04 -9.97
C LEU A 68 -15.36 -17.20 -9.74
N LEU A 69 -14.13 -16.87 -9.34
CA LEU A 69 -13.06 -17.85 -9.09
C LEU A 69 -13.06 -18.39 -7.65
N ARG A 70 -14.01 -17.99 -6.81
CA ARG A 70 -14.13 -18.35 -5.38
C ARG A 70 -12.86 -18.03 -4.57
N LEU A 71 -12.20 -16.94 -4.91
CA LEU A 71 -10.98 -16.48 -4.24
C LEU A 71 -11.26 -15.59 -3.03
N GLU A 72 -12.51 -15.24 -2.73
CA GLU A 72 -12.90 -14.34 -1.63
C GLU A 72 -12.45 -14.87 -0.27
N GLN A 73 -12.50 -16.19 -0.09
CA GLN A 73 -12.08 -16.85 1.15
C GLN A 73 -10.58 -17.11 1.22
N HIS A 74 -9.85 -16.84 0.13
CA HIS A 74 -8.41 -17.06 0.12
C HIS A 74 -7.71 -16.07 1.07
N PRO A 75 -6.91 -16.53 2.05
CA PRO A 75 -6.34 -15.66 3.10
C PRO A 75 -5.57 -14.46 2.56
N LEU A 76 -4.88 -14.61 1.43
CA LEU A 76 -4.08 -13.53 0.80
C LEU A 76 -4.95 -12.48 0.10
N ILE A 77 -6.21 -12.77 -0.21
CA ILE A 77 -7.15 -11.86 -0.85
C ILE A 77 -8.07 -11.21 0.19
N SER A 78 -8.56 -11.99 1.17
CA SER A 78 -9.49 -11.53 2.21
C SER A 78 -8.83 -10.60 3.23
N LYS A 79 -7.54 -10.82 3.55
CA LYS A 79 -6.82 -9.98 4.51
C LYS A 79 -6.58 -8.57 3.96
N PRO A 80 -6.71 -7.53 4.81
CA PRO A 80 -6.28 -6.18 4.47
C PRO A 80 -4.80 -6.18 4.02
N ILE A 81 -4.47 -5.29 3.09
CA ILE A 81 -3.09 -5.14 2.64
C ILE A 81 -2.28 -4.47 3.76
N ASP A 82 -1.15 -5.07 4.13
CA ASP A 82 -0.24 -4.47 5.11
C ASP A 82 0.45 -3.24 4.48
N PRO A 83 0.35 -2.06 5.11
CA PRO A 83 1.03 -0.87 4.62
C PRO A 83 2.55 -1.02 4.51
N SER A 84 3.18 -1.83 5.36
CA SER A 84 4.64 -2.04 5.36
C SER A 84 5.17 -2.50 4.00
N LEU A 85 4.36 -3.25 3.24
CA LEU A 85 4.70 -3.75 1.92
C LEU A 85 5.11 -2.64 0.92
N PHE A 86 4.57 -1.44 1.07
CA PHE A 86 4.77 -0.35 0.12
C PHE A 86 5.88 0.63 0.52
N ILE A 87 6.37 0.56 1.77
CA ILE A 87 7.31 1.56 2.33
C ILE A 87 8.58 1.69 1.50
N HIS A 88 9.25 0.58 1.19
CA HIS A 88 10.49 0.62 0.40
C HIS A 88 10.28 1.21 -0.99
N ARG A 89 9.21 0.81 -1.68
CA ARG A 89 8.87 1.34 -3.00
C ARG A 89 8.61 2.84 -2.99
N PHE A 90 7.91 3.34 -1.97
CA PHE A 90 7.63 4.76 -1.84
C PHE A 90 8.87 5.56 -1.41
N ALA A 91 9.69 5.01 -0.50
CA ALA A 91 10.94 5.62 -0.08
C ALA A 91 11.92 5.79 -1.25
N ASP A 92 12.00 4.77 -2.12
CA ASP A 92 12.82 4.82 -3.35
C ASP A 92 12.39 5.96 -4.27
N LYS A 93 11.08 6.15 -4.46
CA LYS A 93 10.54 7.25 -5.28
C LYS A 93 10.73 8.65 -4.68
N LEU A 94 11.03 8.77 -3.40
CA LEU A 94 11.25 10.06 -2.73
C LEU A 94 12.66 10.61 -2.92
N ASN A 95 13.54 9.90 -3.63
CA ASN A 95 14.92 10.33 -3.91
C ASN A 95 15.68 10.79 -2.64
N LEU A 96 15.71 9.94 -1.63
CA LEU A 96 16.36 10.20 -0.34
C LEU A 96 17.85 9.87 -0.33
N ASN A 97 18.46 9.70 -1.50
CA ASN A 97 19.90 9.40 -1.68
C ASN A 97 20.37 8.22 -0.81
N ARG A 98 21.58 8.34 -0.23
CA ARG A 98 22.20 7.29 0.59
C ARG A 98 21.43 6.93 1.87
N ARG A 99 20.53 7.78 2.37
CA ARG A 99 19.76 7.55 3.60
C ARG A 99 18.39 6.88 3.37
N MET A 100 18.06 6.53 2.14
CA MET A 100 16.76 5.92 1.78
C MET A 100 16.45 4.69 2.65
N HIS A 101 17.41 3.78 2.84
CA HIS A 101 17.21 2.60 3.68
C HIS A 101 16.98 2.93 5.16
N ALA A 102 17.70 3.92 5.71
CA ALA A 102 17.51 4.35 7.09
C ALA A 102 16.10 4.95 7.29
N VAL A 103 15.67 5.82 6.38
CA VAL A 103 14.31 6.41 6.41
C VAL A 103 13.24 5.32 6.24
N ALA A 104 13.44 4.37 5.32
CA ALA A 104 12.50 3.27 5.12
C ALA A 104 12.36 2.39 6.37
N ASN A 105 13.47 2.06 7.04
CA ASN A 105 13.45 1.27 8.27
C ASN A 105 12.73 2.01 9.40
N THR A 106 13.00 3.31 9.59
CA THR A 106 12.25 4.13 10.56
C THR A 106 10.77 4.19 10.21
N ALA A 107 10.41 4.34 8.92
CA ALA A 107 9.03 4.33 8.49
C ALA A 107 8.33 2.98 8.74
N LEU A 108 9.03 1.86 8.57
CA LEU A 108 8.50 0.53 8.90
C LEU A 108 8.17 0.40 10.40
N ARG A 109 9.05 0.89 11.27
CA ARG A 109 8.83 0.91 12.72
C ARG A 109 7.64 1.82 13.08
N LEU A 110 7.52 2.97 12.44
CA LEU A 110 6.36 3.87 12.61
C LEU A 110 5.06 3.19 12.16
N VAL A 111 5.05 2.49 11.02
CA VAL A 111 3.87 1.72 10.57
C VAL A 111 3.50 0.63 11.58
N ALA A 112 4.49 -0.08 12.14
CA ALA A 112 4.24 -1.09 13.17
C ALA A 112 3.66 -0.47 14.44
N SER A 113 4.15 0.70 14.87
CA SER A 113 3.61 1.48 16.00
C SER A 113 2.18 1.93 15.72
N MET A 114 1.91 2.54 14.56
CA MET A 114 0.56 2.95 14.13
C MET A 114 -0.43 1.77 14.11
N LYS A 115 0.04 0.56 13.81
CA LYS A 115 -0.79 -0.65 13.85
C LYS A 115 -1.18 -1.01 15.28
N ARG A 116 -0.26 -0.93 16.23
CA ARG A 116 -0.53 -1.16 17.66
C ARG A 116 -1.48 -0.13 18.24
N ASP A 117 -1.32 1.13 17.84
CA ASP A 117 -2.17 2.23 18.26
C ASP A 117 -3.54 2.25 17.52
N TRP A 118 -3.91 1.14 16.86
CA TRP A 118 -5.16 0.95 16.12
C TRP A 118 -5.41 1.98 14.99
N MET A 119 -4.40 2.76 14.63
CA MET A 119 -4.52 3.82 13.64
C MET A 119 -4.74 3.30 12.20
N GLN A 120 -4.45 2.03 11.93
CA GLN A 120 -4.62 1.45 10.58
C GLN A 120 -6.06 1.07 10.25
N THR A 121 -6.90 0.83 11.26
CA THR A 121 -8.26 0.32 11.08
C THR A 121 -9.11 1.32 10.29
N GLY A 122 -9.72 0.87 9.19
CA GLY A 122 -10.54 1.70 8.32
C GLY A 122 -9.77 2.76 7.51
N ARG A 123 -8.44 2.71 7.48
CA ARG A 123 -7.59 3.65 6.75
C ARG A 123 -6.99 3.01 5.51
N ARG A 124 -6.83 3.81 4.45
CA ARG A 124 -6.15 3.35 3.23
C ARG A 124 -4.66 3.14 3.52
N PRO A 125 -4.06 2.02 3.09
CA PRO A 125 -2.64 1.74 3.32
C PRO A 125 -1.70 2.85 2.87
N SER A 126 -1.97 3.44 1.70
CA SER A 126 -1.18 4.55 1.14
C SER A 126 -1.16 5.79 2.03
N GLY A 127 -2.27 6.10 2.72
CA GLY A 127 -2.33 7.23 3.65
C GLY A 127 -1.48 7.00 4.91
N VAL A 128 -1.50 5.79 5.44
CA VAL A 128 -0.66 5.39 6.60
C VAL A 128 0.82 5.40 6.20
N CYS A 129 1.16 4.82 5.03
CA CYS A 129 2.53 4.87 4.49
C CYS A 129 3.03 6.29 4.30
N GLY A 130 2.18 7.18 3.75
CA GLY A 130 2.53 8.58 3.54
C GLY A 130 2.86 9.30 4.84
N ALA A 131 2.05 9.13 5.88
CA ALA A 131 2.32 9.73 7.20
C ALA A 131 3.63 9.20 7.80
N ALA A 132 3.82 7.87 7.79
CA ALA A 132 5.02 7.25 8.33
C ALA A 132 6.29 7.69 7.58
N LEU A 133 6.25 7.76 6.26
CA LEU A 133 7.38 8.21 5.44
C LEU A 133 7.70 9.69 5.63
N TRP A 134 6.67 10.54 5.73
CA TRP A 134 6.87 11.96 5.97
C TRP A 134 7.51 12.21 7.34
N VAL A 135 7.00 11.57 8.40
CA VAL A 135 7.57 11.66 9.75
C VAL A 135 8.99 11.09 9.77
N ALA A 136 9.22 9.92 9.18
CA ALA A 136 10.56 9.33 9.10
C ALA A 136 11.56 10.22 8.35
N ALA A 137 11.14 10.85 7.26
CA ALA A 137 12.01 11.79 6.53
C ALA A 137 12.40 12.98 7.41
N LEU A 138 11.45 13.56 8.16
CA LEU A 138 11.74 14.65 9.11
C LEU A 138 12.73 14.22 10.20
N LEU A 139 12.56 13.05 10.80
CA LEU A 139 13.46 12.51 11.83
C LEU A 139 14.90 12.32 11.32
N HIS A 140 15.06 12.05 10.02
CA HIS A 140 16.37 11.94 9.38
C HIS A 140 16.90 13.26 8.79
N GLY A 141 16.24 14.39 9.09
CA GLY A 141 16.66 15.72 8.65
C GLY A 141 16.33 16.05 7.19
N PHE A 142 15.40 15.34 6.57
CA PHE A 142 14.91 15.65 5.25
C PHE A 142 13.62 16.48 5.34
N GLU A 143 13.72 17.76 5.10
CA GLU A 143 12.57 18.65 4.97
C GLU A 143 11.88 18.42 3.61
N ARG A 144 11.18 17.31 3.47
CA ARG A 144 10.37 17.06 2.26
C ARG A 144 9.01 17.73 2.40
N ALA A 145 8.62 18.46 1.35
CA ALA A 145 7.29 19.02 1.29
C ALA A 145 6.25 17.89 1.32
N LYS A 146 5.12 18.10 2.02
CA LYS A 146 4.01 17.13 2.04
C LYS A 146 3.53 16.79 0.62
N ARG A 147 3.67 17.74 -0.32
CA ARG A 147 3.34 17.55 -1.75
C ARG A 147 4.17 16.46 -2.42
N ASP A 148 5.45 16.36 -2.10
CA ASP A 148 6.33 15.33 -2.68
C ASP A 148 5.91 13.94 -2.24
N VAL A 149 5.56 13.79 -0.96
CA VAL A 149 5.06 12.52 -0.41
C VAL A 149 3.69 12.19 -1.02
N VAL A 150 2.80 13.16 -1.11
CA VAL A 150 1.46 13.03 -1.72
C VAL A 150 1.55 12.49 -3.16
N ALA A 151 2.45 13.05 -3.97
CA ALA A 151 2.66 12.62 -5.35
C ALA A 151 3.10 11.16 -5.45
N VAL A 152 3.94 10.70 -4.51
CA VAL A 152 4.46 9.32 -4.48
C VAL A 152 3.43 8.31 -3.99
N VAL A 153 2.67 8.65 -2.94
CA VAL A 153 1.73 7.71 -2.29
C VAL A 153 0.31 7.76 -2.88
N HIS A 154 0.06 8.64 -3.84
CA HIS A 154 -1.23 8.81 -4.53
C HIS A 154 -2.41 9.07 -3.57
N VAL A 155 -2.24 9.96 -2.61
CA VAL A 155 -3.31 10.44 -1.71
C VAL A 155 -3.42 11.95 -1.75
N GLY A 156 -4.58 12.50 -1.38
CA GLY A 156 -4.74 13.96 -1.27
C GLY A 156 -3.98 14.53 -0.06
N GLU A 157 -3.51 15.78 -0.17
CA GLU A 157 -2.77 16.46 0.90
C GLU A 157 -3.58 16.54 2.21
N ALA A 158 -4.87 16.81 2.11
CA ALA A 158 -5.77 16.82 3.27
C ALA A 158 -5.80 15.46 3.98
N THR A 159 -5.75 14.35 3.22
CA THR A 159 -5.68 13.01 3.79
C THR A 159 -4.36 12.78 4.51
N LEU A 160 -3.24 13.21 3.92
CA LEU A 160 -1.93 13.09 4.56
C LEU A 160 -1.89 13.89 5.87
N ARG A 161 -2.35 15.16 5.86
CA ARG A 161 -2.41 16.00 7.06
C ARG A 161 -3.24 15.34 8.16
N LYS A 162 -4.41 14.79 7.81
CA LYS A 162 -5.27 14.09 8.76
C LYS A 162 -4.58 12.86 9.37
N ARG A 163 -3.83 12.08 8.56
CA ARG A 163 -3.08 10.90 9.08
C ARG A 163 -1.94 11.32 10.01
N VAL A 164 -1.22 12.40 9.68
CA VAL A 164 -0.16 12.95 10.55
C VAL A 164 -0.77 13.42 11.87
N SER A 165 -1.85 14.20 11.84
CA SER A 165 -2.51 14.68 13.06
C SER A 165 -3.08 13.53 13.91
N GLU A 166 -3.60 12.47 13.29
CA GLU A 166 -4.01 11.27 14.03
C GLU A 166 -2.82 10.59 14.72
N PHE A 167 -1.64 10.54 14.09
CA PHE A 167 -0.43 10.00 14.69
C PHE A 167 0.06 10.87 15.83
N GLU A 168 0.05 12.20 15.70
CA GLU A 168 0.42 13.14 16.76
C GLU A 168 -0.36 12.92 18.06
N ASN A 169 -1.57 12.41 17.99
CA ASN A 169 -2.42 12.09 19.14
C ASN A 169 -2.22 10.67 19.69
N THR A 170 -1.27 9.89 19.15
CA THR A 170 -1.00 8.53 19.64
C THR A 170 0.06 8.54 20.76
N PRO A 171 0.03 7.54 21.67
CA PRO A 171 1.06 7.41 22.69
C PRO A 171 2.48 7.32 22.12
N SER A 172 2.62 6.72 20.95
CA SER A 172 3.92 6.56 20.27
C SER A 172 4.52 7.89 19.78
N ALA A 173 3.70 8.90 19.53
CA ALA A 173 4.17 10.21 19.07
C ALA A 173 4.81 11.05 20.19
N PHE A 174 4.54 10.75 21.46
CA PHE A 174 5.11 11.45 22.61
C PHE A 174 6.48 10.92 23.03
N LEU A 175 6.97 9.85 22.41
CA LEU A 175 8.28 9.28 22.70
C LEU A 175 9.38 10.12 22.03
N SER A 176 10.51 10.31 22.73
CA SER A 176 11.73 10.79 22.08
C SER A 176 12.22 9.77 21.04
N VAL A 177 13.09 10.19 20.12
CA VAL A 177 13.61 9.30 19.07
C VAL A 177 14.33 8.09 19.68
N ASP A 178 15.13 8.32 20.73
CA ASP A 178 15.90 7.27 21.41
C ASP A 178 14.97 6.27 22.13
N GLU A 179 13.94 6.76 22.81
CA GLU A 179 12.92 5.92 23.47
C GLU A 179 12.11 5.12 22.45
N PHE A 180 11.76 5.73 21.31
CA PHE A 180 11.06 5.04 20.24
C PHE A 180 11.92 3.91 19.66
N ASP A 181 13.19 4.16 19.39
CA ASP A 181 14.13 3.15 18.88
C ASP A 181 14.38 2.02 19.89
N ALA A 182 14.48 2.33 21.19
CA ALA A 182 14.60 1.32 22.23
C ALA A 182 13.35 0.41 22.29
N LYS A 183 12.16 1.02 22.33
CA LYS A 183 10.88 0.28 22.31
C LYS A 183 10.69 -0.50 21.01
N ALA A 184 11.06 0.05 19.87
CA ALA A 184 10.95 -0.65 18.59
C ALA A 184 11.76 -1.95 18.60
N LYS A 185 12.96 -1.96 19.17
CA LYS A 185 13.81 -3.15 19.34
C LYS A 185 13.20 -4.20 20.29
N GLU A 186 12.46 -3.76 21.31
CA GLU A 186 11.73 -4.68 22.19
C GLU A 186 10.55 -5.34 21.48
N TRP A 187 9.93 -4.62 20.58
CA TRP A 187 8.77 -5.11 19.81
C TRP A 187 9.14 -6.03 18.63
N GLU A 188 10.39 -6.00 18.18
CA GLU A 188 10.92 -6.90 17.15
C GLU A 188 11.32 -8.29 17.70
N LYS A 189 11.41 -8.46 19.05
CA LYS A 189 11.68 -9.72 19.74
C LYS A 189 10.38 -10.51 19.95
#